data_eb83e476689e336266f406033778b681
#
_entry.id   eb83e476689e336266f406033778b681
#
_cell.length_a   1.000
_cell.length_b   1.000
_cell.length_c   1.000
_cell.angle_alpha   90.00
_cell.angle_beta   90.00
_cell.angle_gamma   90.00
#
_symmetry.space_group_name_H-M   'P 1'
#
loop_
_entity.id
_entity.type
_entity.pdbx_description
1 polymer ?
#
loop_
_entity_poly.entity_id
_entity_poly.type
_entity_poly.pdbx_seq_one_letter_code
_entity_poly.pdbx_strand_id
1 'polypeptide(L)'
;MNRVRVAATVLLLTLLLGTAPPTPPARATTPTLTATSGTERIAPGIDFRTFILAAAHGPIRIHLLTAHLRHPGVRAGLLYPGAVADRAAVSVMAERQGAAAAVNGDFFHITEDQHPGVPATGAPSGAAVLDGLPLKAAVPEGQRFGGALPPGGSPEDVIGVGVDGRARTGRLTLHGRLRTPHATLPVRGLNQYALPEGAIGLFTSQWGSASRARAVCGTDHDRAAPCTHDVFELTIRHGRVQHAGSTPGDGPIPPGSVVVLGREGGAEALRSLVPGTRVDVRYRLASTSPVPFAFALGAYRVLADHRPLPGLDSSTAAPRTAVGIADHGRLLRLIATDGRESAGTGLTLAELAGLLRSLGCEEGVHVDGGASTTLVTRDPATRHAVVRNALDQGRQRRVPNGIALFGP
;
A
#
# COMPACT_ATOMS: atom_id res chain seq x y z
N MET A 1 -44.03 -33.38 -75.04
CA MET A 1 -43.49 -33.50 -73.66
C MET A 1 -42.08 -32.97 -73.65
N ASN A 2 -41.97 -31.67 -73.40
CA ASN A 2 -40.72 -30.92 -73.41
C ASN A 2 -40.18 -30.70 -71.96
N ARG A 3 -38.98 -31.22 -71.70
CA ARG A 3 -38.28 -30.96 -70.46
C ARG A 3 -37.38 -29.72 -70.62
N VAL A 4 -37.70 -28.67 -69.92
CA VAL A 4 -36.85 -27.47 -69.76
C VAL A 4 -35.81 -27.74 -68.72
N ARG A 5 -34.50 -27.63 -69.06
CA ARG A 5 -33.39 -27.67 -68.13
C ARG A 5 -33.07 -26.22 -67.73
N VAL A 6 -33.18 -25.91 -66.45
CA VAL A 6 -32.73 -24.65 -65.85
C VAL A 6 -31.30 -24.85 -65.37
N ALA A 7 -30.37 -24.09 -65.95
CA ALA A 7 -28.97 -24.02 -65.48
C ALA A 7 -28.87 -22.96 -64.38
N ALA A 8 -28.47 -23.35 -63.19
CA ALA A 8 -28.18 -22.43 -62.10
C ALA A 8 -26.69 -22.05 -62.16
N THR A 9 -26.43 -20.80 -62.42
CA THR A 9 -25.08 -20.20 -62.36
C THR A 9 -24.80 -19.79 -60.93
N VAL A 10 -23.84 -20.45 -60.24
CA VAL A 10 -23.36 -20.07 -58.90
C VAL A 10 -22.26 -19.05 -59.07
N LEU A 11 -22.52 -17.82 -58.63
CA LEU A 11 -21.54 -16.75 -58.56
C LEU A 11 -20.77 -16.86 -57.22
N LEU A 12 -19.48 -17.27 -57.29
CA LEU A 12 -18.58 -17.32 -56.13
C LEU A 12 -18.08 -15.89 -55.86
N LEU A 13 -18.55 -15.26 -54.80
CA LEU A 13 -18.04 -13.98 -54.29
C LEU A 13 -16.88 -14.26 -53.33
N THR A 14 -15.63 -14.13 -53.77
CA THR A 14 -14.44 -14.22 -52.92
C THR A 14 -14.29 -12.93 -52.12
N LEU A 15 -14.63 -12.96 -50.79
CA LEU A 15 -14.30 -11.90 -49.84
C LEU A 15 -12.79 -11.95 -49.56
N LEU A 16 -12.05 -10.96 -50.05
CA LEU A 16 -10.68 -10.66 -49.63
C LEU A 16 -10.75 -9.98 -48.25
N LEU A 17 -10.56 -10.76 -47.18
CA LEU A 17 -10.29 -10.25 -45.83
C LEU A 17 -8.86 -9.66 -45.82
N GLY A 18 -8.74 -8.36 -46.01
CA GLY A 18 -7.50 -7.63 -45.83
C GLY A 18 -7.15 -7.62 -44.33
N THR A 19 -6.11 -8.37 -43.94
CA THR A 19 -5.51 -8.26 -42.60
C THR A 19 -4.78 -6.93 -42.50
N ALA A 20 -5.33 -5.97 -41.75
CA ALA A 20 -4.61 -4.75 -41.43
C ALA A 20 -3.32 -5.12 -40.65
N PRO A 21 -2.17 -4.50 -40.96
CA PRO A 21 -0.95 -4.74 -40.24
C PRO A 21 -1.13 -4.35 -38.75
N PRO A 22 -0.52 -5.09 -37.81
CA PRO A 22 -0.59 -4.74 -36.39
C PRO A 22 0.01 -3.35 -36.20
N THR A 23 -0.74 -2.44 -35.57
CA THR A 23 -0.26 -1.13 -35.15
C THR A 23 0.92 -1.34 -34.20
N PRO A 24 2.08 -0.72 -34.46
CA PRO A 24 3.21 -0.82 -33.55
C PRO A 24 2.81 -0.27 -32.16
N PRO A 25 3.29 -0.89 -31.07
CA PRO A 25 3.01 -0.40 -29.72
C PRO A 25 3.48 1.05 -29.60
N ALA A 26 2.62 1.92 -29.08
CA ALA A 26 2.94 3.32 -28.84
C ALA A 26 4.26 3.39 -28.03
N ARG A 27 5.27 4.00 -28.65
CA ARG A 27 6.54 4.24 -27.96
C ARG A 27 6.24 5.11 -26.75
N ALA A 28 6.52 4.59 -25.55
CA ALA A 28 6.47 5.37 -24.33
C ALA A 28 7.39 6.59 -24.51
N THR A 29 6.81 7.76 -24.70
CA THR A 29 7.55 9.03 -24.79
C THR A 29 8.24 9.24 -23.45
N THR A 30 9.57 9.36 -23.49
CA THR A 30 10.34 9.71 -22.30
C THR A 30 9.86 11.09 -21.84
N PRO A 31 9.36 11.23 -20.61
CA PRO A 31 8.83 12.51 -20.14
C PRO A 31 9.94 13.57 -20.17
N THR A 32 9.63 14.72 -20.74
CA THR A 32 10.58 15.82 -20.91
C THR A 32 10.39 16.86 -19.82
N LEU A 33 11.46 17.19 -19.10
CA LEU A 33 11.48 18.28 -18.13
C LEU A 33 11.43 19.63 -18.88
N THR A 34 10.44 20.46 -18.55
CA THR A 34 10.23 21.76 -19.26
C THR A 34 10.62 22.98 -18.44
N ALA A 35 10.61 22.89 -17.10
CA ALA A 35 11.05 23.96 -16.21
C ALA A 35 11.43 23.39 -14.83
N THR A 36 12.40 23.97 -14.16
CA THR A 36 12.82 23.58 -12.80
C THR A 36 12.88 24.80 -11.89
N SER A 37 12.45 24.65 -10.62
CA SER A 37 12.79 25.60 -9.57
C SER A 37 14.21 25.36 -9.05
N GLY A 38 14.77 26.33 -8.33
CA GLY A 38 15.97 26.11 -7.55
C GLY A 38 15.79 25.00 -6.50
N THR A 39 16.90 24.46 -6.02
CA THR A 39 16.87 23.49 -4.90
C THR A 39 16.76 24.25 -3.58
N GLU A 40 15.74 23.89 -2.79
CA GLU A 40 15.54 24.38 -1.41
C GLU A 40 16.08 23.34 -0.43
N ARG A 41 16.94 23.73 0.48
CA ARG A 41 17.41 22.85 1.55
C ARG A 41 16.44 22.85 2.72
N ILE A 42 15.78 21.71 2.96
CA ILE A 42 14.84 21.52 4.07
C ILE A 42 15.59 21.24 5.38
N ALA A 43 16.63 20.42 5.31
CA ALA A 43 17.56 20.13 6.38
C ALA A 43 18.89 19.65 5.77
N PRO A 44 20.01 19.64 6.52
CA PRO A 44 21.23 19.03 6.02
C PRO A 44 20.99 17.61 5.49
N GLY A 45 21.29 17.38 4.21
CA GLY A 45 21.06 16.10 3.53
C GLY A 45 19.61 15.81 3.10
N ILE A 46 18.70 16.78 3.22
CA ILE A 46 17.32 16.70 2.71
C ILE A 46 17.05 17.93 1.86
N ASP A 47 16.87 17.73 0.55
CA ASP A 47 16.64 18.77 -0.43
C ASP A 47 15.25 18.63 -1.06
N PHE A 48 14.63 19.76 -1.37
CA PHE A 48 13.34 19.84 -2.06
C PHE A 48 13.48 20.67 -3.34
N ARG A 49 12.79 20.24 -4.39
CA ARG A 49 12.64 21.02 -5.62
C ARG A 49 11.32 20.69 -6.32
N THR A 50 10.90 21.61 -7.19
CA THR A 50 9.75 21.40 -8.09
C THR A 50 10.18 21.52 -9.52
N PHE A 51 9.48 20.83 -10.43
CA PHE A 51 9.65 20.98 -11.87
C PHE A 51 8.34 20.65 -12.58
N ILE A 52 8.23 21.11 -13.83
CA ILE A 52 7.09 20.79 -14.71
C ILE A 52 7.52 19.67 -15.64
N LEU A 53 6.69 18.65 -15.71
CA LEU A 53 6.85 17.51 -16.60
C LEU A 53 5.78 17.57 -17.68
N ALA A 54 6.19 17.48 -18.95
CA ALA A 54 5.26 17.26 -20.05
C ALA A 54 4.80 15.79 -20.04
N ALA A 55 3.57 15.56 -19.63
CA ALA A 55 2.92 14.25 -19.60
C ALA A 55 1.91 14.14 -20.74
N ALA A 56 1.47 12.93 -21.08
CA ALA A 56 0.53 12.68 -22.17
C ALA A 56 -0.81 13.41 -22.00
N HIS A 57 -1.24 13.59 -20.74
CA HIS A 57 -2.49 14.27 -20.37
C HIS A 57 -2.31 15.76 -20.00
N GLY A 58 -1.19 16.36 -20.41
CA GLY A 58 -0.85 17.75 -20.15
C GLY A 58 0.30 17.93 -19.14
N PRO A 59 0.79 19.18 -18.99
CA PRO A 59 1.88 19.46 -18.08
C PRO A 59 1.44 19.23 -16.61
N ILE A 60 2.31 18.58 -15.83
CA ILE A 60 2.07 18.32 -14.41
C ILE A 60 3.25 18.80 -13.57
N ARG A 61 2.97 19.45 -12.45
CA ARG A 61 3.98 19.85 -11.49
C ARG A 61 4.35 18.66 -10.61
N ILE A 62 5.64 18.45 -10.47
CA ILE A 62 6.26 17.41 -9.66
C ILE A 62 6.96 18.05 -8.47
N HIS A 63 6.71 17.53 -7.28
CA HIS A 63 7.36 17.88 -6.04
C HIS A 63 8.28 16.73 -5.64
N LEU A 64 9.57 16.99 -5.51
CA LEU A 64 10.61 16.00 -5.25
C LEU A 64 11.36 16.35 -3.97
N LEU A 65 11.32 15.44 -3.00
CA LEU A 65 12.25 15.40 -1.88
C LEU A 65 13.37 14.41 -2.19
N THR A 66 14.59 14.80 -1.90
CA THR A 66 15.77 13.93 -2.00
C THR A 66 16.43 13.85 -0.63
N ALA A 67 16.52 12.63 -0.07
CA ALA A 67 17.16 12.38 1.21
C ALA A 67 18.43 11.56 1.03
N HIS A 68 19.57 12.10 1.47
CA HIS A 68 20.87 11.45 1.46
C HIS A 68 21.04 10.65 2.75
N LEU A 69 20.69 9.36 2.75
CA LEU A 69 20.69 8.50 3.94
C LEU A 69 22.12 8.23 4.50
N ARG A 70 23.16 8.60 3.77
CA ARG A 70 24.55 8.62 4.28
C ARG A 70 24.88 9.83 5.13
N HIS A 71 24.09 10.91 5.01
CA HIS A 71 24.35 12.13 5.76
C HIS A 71 24.09 11.85 7.25
N PRO A 72 25.03 12.19 8.15
CA PRO A 72 24.83 12.01 9.58
C PRO A 72 23.56 12.70 10.07
N GLY A 73 22.74 11.99 10.83
CA GLY A 73 21.46 12.48 11.35
C GLY A 73 20.27 12.39 10.38
N VAL A 74 20.47 12.11 9.08
CA VAL A 74 19.37 11.86 8.16
C VAL A 74 18.88 10.42 8.33
N ARG A 75 17.59 10.29 8.61
CA ARG A 75 16.91 8.98 8.67
C ARG A 75 15.51 9.08 8.06
N ALA A 76 15.01 7.96 7.57
CA ALA A 76 13.62 7.81 7.18
C ALA A 76 12.92 6.86 8.14
N GLY A 77 11.61 7.02 8.32
CA GLY A 77 10.80 6.21 9.22
C GLY A 77 9.35 6.13 8.79
N LEU A 78 8.60 5.25 9.44
CA LEU A 78 7.16 5.14 9.21
C LEU A 78 6.46 6.37 9.80
N LEU A 79 5.75 7.11 8.96
CA LEU A 79 4.79 8.10 9.41
C LEU A 79 3.53 7.36 9.86
N TYR A 80 3.10 7.55 11.12
CA TYR A 80 2.13 6.66 11.74
C TYR A 80 1.24 7.41 12.75
N PRO A 81 -0.10 7.22 12.71
CA PRO A 81 -1.02 7.98 13.59
C PRO A 81 -1.08 7.48 15.04
N GLY A 82 -0.55 6.28 15.34
CA GLY A 82 -0.56 5.65 16.67
C GLY A 82 -1.26 4.30 16.73
N ALA A 83 -2.16 4.01 15.79
CA ALA A 83 -2.77 2.70 15.61
C ALA A 83 -2.96 2.36 14.13
N VAL A 84 -3.01 1.05 13.81
CA VAL A 84 -3.13 0.54 12.43
C VAL A 84 -4.44 0.99 11.80
N ALA A 85 -5.52 1.00 12.56
CA ALA A 85 -6.86 1.37 12.10
C ALA A 85 -7.17 2.87 12.33
N ASP A 86 -6.17 3.68 12.64
CA ASP A 86 -6.31 5.13 12.75
C ASP A 86 -5.86 5.82 11.46
N ARG A 87 -6.35 7.04 11.26
CA ARG A 87 -5.99 7.91 10.14
C ARG A 87 -5.77 9.35 10.61
N ALA A 88 -4.77 10.01 10.08
CA ALA A 88 -4.53 11.43 10.29
C ALA A 88 -4.04 12.12 9.02
N ALA A 89 -4.09 13.46 8.97
CA ALA A 89 -3.44 14.21 7.91
C ALA A 89 -1.93 14.01 7.98
N VAL A 90 -1.26 13.99 6.81
CA VAL A 90 0.20 13.85 6.72
C VAL A 90 0.91 14.95 7.53
N SER A 91 0.43 16.20 7.44
CA SER A 91 0.98 17.33 8.21
C SER A 91 0.90 17.09 9.72
N VAL A 92 -0.24 16.61 10.22
CA VAL A 92 -0.45 16.35 11.66
C VAL A 92 0.49 15.25 12.16
N MET A 93 0.65 14.17 11.38
CA MET A 93 1.57 13.09 11.74
C MET A 93 3.03 13.56 11.70
N ALA A 94 3.40 14.33 10.67
CA ALA A 94 4.75 14.89 10.51
C ALA A 94 5.13 15.81 11.70
N GLU A 95 4.23 16.69 12.12
CA GLU A 95 4.43 17.56 13.28
C GLU A 95 4.60 16.75 14.57
N ARG A 96 3.70 15.80 14.84
CA ARG A 96 3.75 14.95 16.05
C ARG A 96 5.04 14.15 16.16
N GLN A 97 5.59 13.69 15.03
CA GLN A 97 6.82 12.91 15.00
C GLN A 97 8.08 13.79 14.82
N GLY A 98 7.93 15.11 14.64
CA GLY A 98 9.06 16.02 14.42
C GLY A 98 9.77 15.79 13.08
N ALA A 99 9.06 15.33 12.05
CA ALA A 99 9.64 15.10 10.73
C ALA A 99 10.03 16.42 10.06
N ALA A 100 11.16 16.43 9.35
CA ALA A 100 11.56 17.53 8.48
C ALA A 100 10.74 17.57 7.18
N ALA A 101 10.34 16.41 6.67
CA ALA A 101 9.48 16.27 5.51
C ALA A 101 8.75 14.92 5.55
N ALA A 102 7.62 14.81 4.84
CA ALA A 102 6.89 13.55 4.75
C ALA A 102 6.01 13.47 3.51
N VAL A 103 5.63 12.24 3.13
CA VAL A 103 4.60 11.93 2.14
C VAL A 103 3.63 10.89 2.68
N ASN A 104 2.42 10.81 2.11
CA ASN A 104 1.49 9.71 2.36
C ASN A 104 2.06 8.36 1.90
N GLY A 105 1.46 7.28 2.35
CA GLY A 105 1.94 5.91 2.11
C GLY A 105 0.92 4.99 1.46
N ASP A 106 0.68 3.85 2.08
CA ASP A 106 -0.05 2.71 1.53
C ASP A 106 -1.52 3.00 1.20
N PHE A 107 -2.06 2.23 0.26
CA PHE A 107 -3.50 2.12 0.04
C PHE A 107 -4.21 1.59 1.28
N PHE A 108 -5.48 1.93 1.49
CA PHE A 108 -6.17 1.61 2.73
C PHE A 108 -7.68 1.42 2.57
N HIS A 109 -8.29 0.80 3.55
CA HIS A 109 -9.73 0.59 3.67
C HIS A 109 -10.45 1.90 3.98
N ILE A 110 -10.81 2.64 2.93
CA ILE A 110 -11.26 4.04 3.01
C ILE A 110 -12.75 4.14 3.37
N THR A 111 -13.59 3.30 2.75
CA THR A 111 -15.03 3.20 2.92
C THR A 111 -15.45 1.74 3.01
N GLU A 112 -16.62 1.47 3.55
CA GLU A 112 -17.23 0.16 3.57
C GLU A 112 -18.69 0.25 3.14
N ASP A 113 -18.89 0.26 1.81
CA ASP A 113 -20.20 0.36 1.20
C ASP A 113 -20.77 -1.01 0.80
N GLN A 114 -19.94 -2.07 0.88
CA GLN A 114 -20.25 -3.42 0.41
C GLN A 114 -20.94 -4.27 1.49
N HIS A 115 -20.71 -3.95 2.76
CA HIS A 115 -21.26 -4.69 3.89
C HIS A 115 -22.02 -3.74 4.81
N PRO A 116 -23.37 -3.58 4.62
CA PRO A 116 -24.19 -2.70 5.46
C PRO A 116 -24.03 -3.02 6.95
N GLY A 117 -23.82 -1.99 7.75
CA GLY A 117 -23.62 -2.13 9.21
C GLY A 117 -22.19 -2.44 9.64
N VAL A 118 -21.27 -2.72 8.72
CA VAL A 118 -19.84 -2.92 9.02
C VAL A 118 -19.09 -1.60 8.84
N PRO A 119 -18.42 -1.06 9.87
CA PRO A 119 -17.71 0.21 9.74
C PRO A 119 -16.40 0.06 8.95
N ALA A 120 -16.03 1.12 8.21
CA ALA A 120 -14.71 1.21 7.59
C ALA A 120 -13.63 1.31 8.67
N THR A 121 -12.59 0.49 8.55
CA THR A 121 -11.52 0.44 9.56
C THR A 121 -10.46 1.52 9.39
N GLY A 122 -10.24 2.00 8.16
CA GLY A 122 -9.15 2.93 7.87
C GLY A 122 -7.76 2.28 7.79
N ALA A 123 -7.63 0.98 8.02
CA ALA A 123 -6.35 0.29 8.06
C ALA A 123 -5.72 0.13 6.67
N PRO A 124 -4.37 0.16 6.55
CA PRO A 124 -3.67 0.01 5.29
C PRO A 124 -3.79 -1.41 4.73
N SER A 125 -3.60 -1.57 3.41
CA SER A 125 -3.73 -2.85 2.71
C SER A 125 -2.47 -3.72 2.83
N GLY A 126 -1.29 -3.15 2.69
CA GLY A 126 -0.02 -3.87 2.69
C GLY A 126 0.51 -4.18 4.09
N ALA A 127 1.66 -4.84 4.14
CA ALA A 127 2.37 -5.12 5.37
C ALA A 127 3.11 -3.88 5.89
N ALA A 128 3.36 -3.82 7.22
CA ALA A 128 4.11 -2.74 7.81
C ALA A 128 5.00 -3.21 8.97
N VAL A 129 6.17 -2.56 9.09
CA VAL A 129 7.14 -2.69 10.17
C VAL A 129 7.37 -1.31 10.77
N LEU A 130 7.37 -1.21 12.08
CA LEU A 130 7.68 0.00 12.85
C LEU A 130 8.79 -0.34 13.85
N ASP A 131 9.89 0.42 13.80
CA ASP A 131 11.05 0.27 14.70
C ASP A 131 11.56 -1.19 14.80
N GLY A 132 11.62 -1.87 13.64
CA GLY A 132 12.05 -3.27 13.54
C GLY A 132 11.01 -4.31 13.98
N LEU A 133 9.84 -3.88 14.47
CA LEU A 133 8.80 -4.76 14.97
C LEU A 133 7.67 -4.94 13.95
N PRO A 134 7.12 -6.16 13.81
CA PRO A 134 5.94 -6.42 12.98
C PRO A 134 4.74 -5.61 13.44
N LEU A 135 4.23 -4.71 12.60
CA LEU A 135 3.06 -3.89 12.91
C LEU A 135 1.77 -4.52 12.37
N LYS A 136 1.77 -4.95 11.10
CA LYS A 136 0.64 -5.62 10.46
C LYS A 136 1.10 -6.47 9.27
N ALA A 137 0.28 -7.47 8.89
CA ALA A 137 0.44 -8.24 7.67
C ALA A 137 -0.39 -7.66 6.51
N ALA A 138 -0.05 -8.03 5.27
CA ALA A 138 -0.82 -7.69 4.09
C ALA A 138 -2.17 -8.43 4.07
N VAL A 139 -3.23 -7.76 3.59
CA VAL A 139 -4.51 -8.43 3.32
C VAL A 139 -4.44 -9.28 2.05
N PRO A 140 -5.33 -10.27 1.85
CA PRO A 140 -5.45 -11.01 0.59
C PRO A 140 -5.61 -10.07 -0.61
N GLU A 141 -5.15 -10.49 -1.79
CA GLU A 141 -5.14 -9.66 -2.99
C GLU A 141 -6.54 -9.14 -3.34
N GLY A 142 -7.55 -10.01 -3.36
CA GLY A 142 -8.94 -9.64 -3.65
C GLY A 142 -9.59 -8.71 -2.62
N GLN A 143 -8.96 -8.52 -1.46
CA GLN A 143 -9.44 -7.63 -0.39
C GLN A 143 -8.80 -6.23 -0.42
N ARG A 144 -7.83 -5.99 -1.33
CA ARG A 144 -7.10 -4.72 -1.35
C ARG A 144 -7.97 -3.58 -1.85
N PHE A 145 -7.74 -2.40 -1.29
CA PHE A 145 -8.18 -1.12 -1.84
C PHE A 145 -7.08 -0.54 -2.72
N GLY A 146 -7.47 0.33 -3.67
CA GLY A 146 -6.56 0.88 -4.68
C GLY A 146 -6.73 0.22 -6.04
N GLY A 147 -5.85 0.54 -6.98
CA GLY A 147 -5.80 -0.09 -8.30
C GLY A 147 -5.31 -1.54 -8.24
N ALA A 148 -5.44 -2.25 -9.36
CA ALA A 148 -4.86 -3.59 -9.51
C ALA A 148 -3.34 -3.56 -9.27
N LEU A 149 -2.80 -4.65 -8.74
CA LEU A 149 -1.36 -4.81 -8.62
C LEU A 149 -0.72 -4.79 -10.02
N PRO A 150 0.42 -4.12 -10.19
CA PRO A 150 1.20 -4.23 -11.42
C PRO A 150 1.58 -5.69 -11.69
N PRO A 151 1.79 -6.08 -12.96
CA PRO A 151 2.19 -7.44 -13.30
C PRO A 151 3.43 -7.91 -12.53
N GLY A 152 3.34 -9.09 -11.90
CA GLY A 152 4.38 -9.64 -11.02
C GLY A 152 4.42 -9.04 -9.62
N GLY A 153 3.53 -8.08 -9.31
CA GLY A 153 3.34 -7.54 -7.98
C GLY A 153 2.74 -8.56 -7.00
N SER A 154 2.89 -8.29 -5.72
CA SER A 154 2.35 -9.09 -4.61
C SER A 154 1.73 -8.18 -3.57
N PRO A 155 0.64 -8.60 -2.88
CA PRO A 155 0.13 -7.89 -1.71
C PRO A 155 1.19 -7.65 -0.63
N GLU A 156 2.21 -8.49 -0.58
CA GLU A 156 3.31 -8.47 0.38
C GLU A 156 4.46 -7.51 -0.01
N ASP A 157 4.41 -6.91 -1.21
CA ASP A 157 5.44 -5.98 -1.66
C ASP A 157 5.48 -4.73 -0.77
N VAL A 158 6.68 -4.37 -0.34
CA VAL A 158 6.94 -3.25 0.56
C VAL A 158 8.14 -2.41 0.08
N ILE A 159 8.15 -1.18 0.56
CA ILE A 159 9.34 -0.32 0.55
C ILE A 159 9.68 0.07 1.99
N GLY A 160 10.95 0.22 2.28
CA GLY A 160 11.39 0.63 3.61
C GLY A 160 12.89 0.88 3.68
N VAL A 161 13.36 1.10 4.91
CA VAL A 161 14.79 1.24 5.21
C VAL A 161 15.20 0.13 6.18
N GLY A 162 16.29 -0.53 5.87
CA GLY A 162 16.85 -1.58 6.72
C GLY A 162 17.55 -1.03 7.95
N VAL A 163 17.87 -1.91 8.90
CA VAL A 163 18.64 -1.57 10.11
C VAL A 163 20.08 -1.08 9.78
N ASP A 164 20.53 -1.31 8.55
CA ASP A 164 21.77 -0.78 8.00
C ASP A 164 21.65 0.66 7.43
N GLY A 165 20.49 1.29 7.56
CA GLY A 165 20.20 2.64 7.09
C GLY A 165 20.02 2.77 5.57
N ARG A 166 19.90 1.65 4.82
CA ARG A 166 19.68 1.70 3.36
C ARG A 166 18.24 1.44 2.99
N ALA A 167 17.74 2.20 2.04
CA ALA A 167 16.43 1.99 1.43
C ALA A 167 16.45 0.75 0.53
N ARG A 168 15.34 0.02 0.48
CA ARG A 168 15.14 -1.16 -0.36
C ARG A 168 13.68 -1.51 -0.55
N THR A 169 13.39 -2.24 -1.62
CA THR A 169 12.13 -2.97 -1.77
C THR A 169 12.27 -4.40 -1.24
N GLY A 170 11.17 -5.07 -1.00
CA GLY A 170 11.12 -6.46 -0.57
C GLY A 170 9.72 -6.97 -0.44
N ARG A 171 9.56 -8.18 0.08
CA ARG A 171 8.27 -8.78 0.47
C ARG A 171 8.30 -9.12 1.94
N LEU A 172 7.16 -8.97 2.61
CA LEU A 172 6.99 -9.30 4.02
C LEU A 172 5.87 -10.32 4.17
N THR A 173 6.22 -11.58 4.41
CA THR A 173 5.31 -12.69 4.62
C THR A 173 5.11 -12.96 6.11
N LEU A 174 3.85 -13.10 6.55
CA LEU A 174 3.54 -13.43 7.94
C LEU A 174 3.81 -14.92 8.22
N HIS A 175 4.63 -15.19 9.21
CA HIS A 175 4.78 -16.49 9.84
C HIS A 175 4.23 -16.41 11.25
N GLY A 176 3.03 -16.94 11.47
CA GLY A 176 2.36 -16.92 12.76
C GLY A 176 1.88 -18.30 13.19
N ARG A 177 1.86 -18.55 14.50
CA ARG A 177 1.33 -19.77 15.11
C ARG A 177 0.71 -19.50 16.47
N LEU A 178 -0.35 -20.23 16.75
CA LEU A 178 -0.98 -20.36 18.07
C LEU A 178 -0.79 -21.81 18.54
N ARG A 179 0.04 -22.00 19.56
CA ARG A 179 0.19 -23.32 20.21
C ARG A 179 -0.83 -23.46 21.32
N THR A 180 -1.56 -24.56 21.29
CA THR A 180 -2.54 -24.97 22.29
C THR A 180 -2.05 -26.24 22.99
N PRO A 181 -2.71 -26.76 24.04
CA PRO A 181 -2.37 -28.05 24.63
C PRO A 181 -2.42 -29.23 23.65
N HIS A 182 -3.25 -29.13 22.58
CA HIS A 182 -3.55 -30.25 21.69
C HIS A 182 -3.06 -30.06 20.26
N ALA A 183 -2.77 -28.81 19.84
CA ALA A 183 -2.41 -28.51 18.45
C ALA A 183 -1.51 -27.27 18.31
N THR A 184 -0.90 -27.13 17.16
CA THR A 184 -0.31 -25.86 16.69
C THR A 184 -1.11 -25.38 15.48
N LEU A 185 -1.81 -24.27 15.63
CA LEU A 185 -2.67 -23.68 14.62
C LEU A 185 -1.92 -22.58 13.86
N PRO A 186 -1.99 -22.55 12.52
CA PRO A 186 -1.37 -21.49 11.73
C PRO A 186 -2.15 -20.17 11.92
N VAL A 187 -1.41 -19.07 12.09
CA VAL A 187 -1.95 -17.72 12.11
C VAL A 187 -1.60 -17.06 10.80
N ARG A 188 -2.61 -16.60 10.06
CA ARG A 188 -2.48 -16.05 8.71
C ARG A 188 -2.83 -14.57 8.60
N GLY A 189 -3.17 -13.92 9.70
CA GLY A 189 -3.44 -12.48 9.79
C GLY A 189 -2.79 -11.81 10.99
N LEU A 190 -2.37 -10.55 10.83
CA LEU A 190 -1.87 -9.69 11.90
C LEU A 190 -2.36 -8.27 11.67
N ASN A 191 -3.20 -7.74 12.58
CA ASN A 191 -3.71 -6.37 12.56
C ASN A 191 -4.21 -5.95 11.16
N GLN A 192 -5.02 -6.76 10.50
CA GLN A 192 -5.51 -6.51 9.14
C GLN A 192 -7.03 -6.53 9.07
N TYR A 193 -7.60 -5.70 8.20
CA TYR A 193 -9.05 -5.54 8.07
C TYR A 193 -9.75 -6.67 7.30
N ALA A 194 -9.01 -7.61 6.72
CA ALA A 194 -9.57 -8.78 6.05
C ALA A 194 -8.65 -9.98 6.29
N LEU A 195 -9.20 -11.07 6.81
CA LEU A 195 -8.52 -12.33 7.00
C LEU A 195 -8.74 -13.24 5.79
N PRO A 196 -7.77 -14.08 5.41
CA PRO A 196 -7.99 -15.14 4.44
C PRO A 196 -9.14 -16.06 4.87
N GLU A 197 -9.81 -16.69 3.90
CA GLU A 197 -10.86 -17.68 4.17
C GLU A 197 -10.32 -18.83 5.03
N GLY A 198 -11.12 -19.27 6.00
CA GLY A 198 -10.75 -20.33 6.94
C GLY A 198 -9.61 -20.00 7.91
N ALA A 199 -9.17 -18.75 7.98
CA ALA A 199 -7.96 -18.38 8.70
C ALA A 199 -8.20 -17.96 10.15
N ILE A 200 -7.09 -17.97 10.91
CA ILE A 200 -6.94 -17.34 12.21
C ILE A 200 -6.09 -16.08 12.05
N GLY A 201 -6.57 -14.95 12.58
CA GLY A 201 -5.86 -13.67 12.66
C GLY A 201 -5.57 -13.25 14.09
N LEU A 202 -4.53 -12.43 14.24
CA LEU A 202 -4.15 -11.79 15.50
C LEU A 202 -4.40 -10.30 15.42
N PHE A 203 -4.90 -9.75 16.54
CA PHE A 203 -4.99 -8.30 16.76
C PHE A 203 -4.29 -7.98 18.08
N THR A 204 -3.42 -6.99 18.04
CA THR A 204 -2.64 -6.51 19.18
C THR A 204 -3.10 -5.10 19.59
N SER A 205 -2.54 -4.53 20.65
CA SER A 205 -2.78 -3.13 21.02
C SER A 205 -2.48 -2.14 19.89
N GLN A 206 -1.68 -2.53 18.90
CA GLN A 206 -1.38 -1.71 17.73
C GLN A 206 -2.55 -1.59 16.73
N TRP A 207 -3.57 -2.44 16.83
CA TRP A 207 -4.76 -2.34 15.99
C TRP A 207 -5.52 -1.02 16.20
N GLY A 208 -5.64 -0.59 17.45
CA GLY A 208 -6.46 0.55 17.85
C GLY A 208 -7.84 0.10 18.36
N SER A 209 -8.83 0.98 18.22
CA SER A 209 -10.19 0.78 18.74
C SER A 209 -11.21 0.36 17.68
N ALA A 210 -10.84 0.26 16.41
CA ALA A 210 -11.76 -0.08 15.33
C ALA A 210 -12.35 -1.49 15.51
N SER A 211 -13.61 -1.67 15.11
CA SER A 211 -14.26 -2.98 15.07
C SER A 211 -13.47 -3.96 14.20
N ARG A 212 -13.42 -5.22 14.63
CA ARG A 212 -12.83 -6.35 13.89
C ARG A 212 -13.84 -7.04 12.97
N ALA A 213 -15.08 -6.56 12.91
CA ALA A 213 -16.14 -7.16 12.09
C ALA A 213 -15.76 -7.25 10.62
N ARG A 214 -15.08 -6.23 10.06
CA ARG A 214 -14.66 -6.24 8.65
C ARG A 214 -13.69 -7.39 8.34
N ALA A 215 -12.95 -7.88 9.32
CA ALA A 215 -11.95 -8.94 9.12
C ALA A 215 -12.55 -10.28 8.67
N VAL A 216 -13.85 -10.48 8.85
CA VAL A 216 -14.56 -11.73 8.50
C VAL A 216 -15.48 -11.57 7.29
N CYS A 217 -15.35 -10.48 6.52
CA CYS A 217 -16.12 -10.19 5.33
C CYS A 217 -15.31 -10.38 4.06
N GLY A 218 -16.01 -10.73 2.96
CA GLY A 218 -15.40 -11.00 1.66
C GLY A 218 -14.66 -12.35 1.60
N THR A 219 -14.10 -12.66 0.43
CA THR A 219 -13.25 -13.84 0.18
C THR A 219 -11.84 -13.41 -0.21
N ASP A 220 -10.94 -14.35 -0.42
CA ASP A 220 -9.57 -14.04 -0.87
C ASP A 220 -9.55 -13.36 -2.25
N HIS A 221 -10.64 -13.49 -3.04
CA HIS A 221 -10.76 -13.03 -4.42
C HIS A 221 -11.84 -11.95 -4.63
N ASP A 222 -12.83 -11.87 -3.74
CA ASP A 222 -13.96 -10.95 -3.85
C ASP A 222 -14.17 -10.18 -2.54
N ARG A 223 -13.87 -8.90 -2.58
CA ARG A 223 -14.07 -7.99 -1.46
C ARG A 223 -15.54 -7.78 -1.10
N ALA A 224 -16.46 -7.93 -2.06
CA ALA A 224 -17.88 -7.69 -1.90
C ALA A 224 -18.66 -8.94 -1.41
N ALA A 225 -18.03 -10.11 -1.39
CA ALA A 225 -18.69 -11.31 -0.90
C ALA A 225 -19.12 -11.16 0.57
N PRO A 226 -20.25 -11.78 0.99
CA PRO A 226 -20.83 -11.58 2.32
C PRO A 226 -19.85 -11.86 3.47
N CYS A 227 -20.12 -11.27 4.63
CA CYS A 227 -19.44 -11.63 5.88
C CYS A 227 -19.90 -13.01 6.32
N THR A 228 -18.97 -13.84 6.82
CA THR A 228 -19.32 -15.10 7.46
C THR A 228 -19.84 -14.87 8.87
N HIS A 229 -20.81 -15.68 9.29
CA HIS A 229 -21.30 -15.76 10.68
C HIS A 229 -20.59 -16.85 11.48
N ASP A 230 -19.81 -17.71 10.81
CA ASP A 230 -18.98 -18.72 11.44
C ASP A 230 -17.68 -18.12 11.93
N VAL A 231 -17.76 -17.55 13.14
CA VAL A 231 -16.70 -16.74 13.76
C VAL A 231 -16.47 -17.19 15.20
N PHE A 232 -15.22 -17.15 15.65
CA PHE A 232 -14.88 -17.31 17.05
C PHE A 232 -13.71 -16.39 17.42
N GLU A 233 -13.88 -15.65 18.51
CA GLU A 233 -12.89 -14.67 18.98
C GLU A 233 -12.46 -15.02 20.41
N LEU A 234 -11.14 -14.95 20.65
CA LEU A 234 -10.53 -15.17 21.96
C LEU A 234 -9.73 -13.93 22.35
N THR A 235 -9.84 -13.52 23.60
CA THR A 235 -8.88 -12.59 24.21
C THR A 235 -7.88 -13.38 25.05
N ILE A 236 -6.59 -13.23 24.75
CA ILE A 236 -5.48 -13.90 25.44
C ILE A 236 -4.68 -12.85 26.21
N ARG A 237 -4.40 -13.14 27.48
CA ARG A 237 -3.52 -12.33 28.32
C ARG A 237 -2.64 -13.25 29.18
N HIS A 238 -1.36 -12.91 29.30
CA HIS A 238 -0.35 -13.71 30.05
C HIS A 238 -0.35 -15.20 29.62
N GLY A 239 -0.50 -15.48 28.33
CA GLY A 239 -0.51 -16.84 27.79
C GLY A 239 -1.73 -17.68 28.17
N ARG A 240 -2.85 -17.05 28.56
CA ARG A 240 -4.11 -17.73 28.88
C ARG A 240 -5.29 -17.05 28.21
N VAL A 241 -6.23 -17.84 27.74
CA VAL A 241 -7.54 -17.37 27.31
C VAL A 241 -8.27 -16.73 28.47
N GLN A 242 -8.74 -15.49 28.31
CA GLN A 242 -9.52 -14.73 29.27
C GLN A 242 -11.01 -14.73 28.90
N HIS A 243 -11.30 -14.51 27.63
CA HIS A 243 -12.65 -14.44 27.07
C HIS A 243 -12.72 -15.23 25.78
N ALA A 244 -13.91 -15.74 25.48
CA ALA A 244 -14.26 -16.42 24.26
C ALA A 244 -15.66 -15.98 23.81
N GLY A 245 -15.90 -15.80 22.51
CA GLY A 245 -17.18 -15.39 21.95
C GLY A 245 -17.30 -15.71 20.47
N SER A 246 -18.53 -15.68 19.95
CA SER A 246 -18.86 -16.00 18.55
C SER A 246 -19.08 -14.76 17.66
N THR A 247 -18.70 -13.58 18.12
CA THR A 247 -18.82 -12.33 17.37
C THR A 247 -17.50 -11.55 17.43
N PRO A 248 -17.09 -10.91 16.33
CA PRO A 248 -15.94 -10.01 16.37
C PRO A 248 -16.21 -8.82 17.30
N GLY A 249 -15.27 -8.55 18.17
CA GLY A 249 -15.38 -7.41 19.08
C GLY A 249 -14.86 -6.09 18.47
N ASP A 250 -14.89 -5.05 19.29
CA ASP A 250 -14.36 -3.72 19.02
C ASP A 250 -13.60 -3.17 20.24
N GLY A 251 -13.24 -1.87 20.15
CA GLY A 251 -12.55 -1.19 21.24
C GLY A 251 -11.06 -1.55 21.36
N PRO A 252 -10.35 -0.83 22.26
CA PRO A 252 -8.91 -0.97 22.41
C PRO A 252 -8.52 -2.30 23.02
N ILE A 253 -7.44 -2.89 22.52
CA ILE A 253 -6.84 -4.11 23.08
C ILE A 253 -5.77 -3.68 24.08
N PRO A 254 -5.90 -4.04 25.37
CA PRO A 254 -4.95 -3.63 26.39
C PRO A 254 -3.52 -4.12 26.07
N PRO A 255 -2.48 -3.34 26.40
CA PRO A 255 -1.10 -3.79 26.29
C PRO A 255 -0.87 -5.14 27.00
N GLY A 256 -0.11 -6.02 26.35
CA GLY A 256 0.13 -7.39 26.87
C GLY A 256 -1.02 -8.37 26.62
N SER A 257 -2.11 -7.90 26.00
CA SER A 257 -3.19 -8.77 25.52
C SER A 257 -3.13 -8.91 24.00
N VAL A 258 -3.66 -10.02 23.49
CA VAL A 258 -3.82 -10.33 22.08
C VAL A 258 -5.23 -10.86 21.87
N VAL A 259 -5.90 -10.38 20.83
CA VAL A 259 -7.16 -10.96 20.36
C VAL A 259 -6.85 -11.90 19.19
N VAL A 260 -7.41 -13.10 19.27
CA VAL A 260 -7.32 -14.12 18.21
C VAL A 260 -8.70 -14.28 17.61
N LEU A 261 -8.85 -14.01 16.32
CA LEU A 261 -10.11 -14.09 15.59
C LEU A 261 -10.00 -15.18 14.53
N GLY A 262 -10.84 -16.19 14.60
CA GLY A 262 -11.00 -17.21 13.58
C GLY A 262 -12.28 -16.99 12.77
N ARG A 263 -12.23 -17.29 11.47
CA ARG A 263 -13.39 -17.39 10.61
C ARG A 263 -13.48 -18.80 10.00
N GLU A 264 -14.69 -19.37 9.91
CA GLU A 264 -14.93 -20.69 9.28
C GLU A 264 -14.05 -21.78 9.91
N GLY A 265 -13.23 -22.51 9.16
CA GLY A 265 -12.32 -23.51 9.69
C GLY A 265 -11.38 -22.98 10.80
N GLY A 266 -11.00 -21.70 10.71
CA GLY A 266 -10.26 -21.03 11.79
C GLY A 266 -11.10 -20.84 13.06
N ALA A 267 -12.39 -20.54 12.94
CA ALA A 267 -13.31 -20.44 14.06
C ALA A 267 -13.51 -21.81 14.73
N GLU A 268 -13.75 -22.86 13.93
CA GLU A 268 -13.89 -24.23 14.40
C GLU A 268 -12.68 -24.67 15.23
N ALA A 269 -11.48 -24.40 14.74
CA ALA A 269 -10.24 -24.75 15.43
C ALA A 269 -10.07 -24.05 16.80
N LEU A 270 -10.72 -22.90 17.01
CA LEU A 270 -10.63 -22.13 18.26
C LEU A 270 -11.71 -22.50 19.30
N ARG A 271 -12.83 -23.13 18.90
CA ARG A 271 -14.00 -23.35 19.79
C ARG A 271 -13.73 -24.19 21.03
N SER A 272 -12.72 -25.07 20.98
CA SER A 272 -12.33 -25.90 22.13
C SER A 272 -11.53 -25.12 23.19
N LEU A 273 -11.10 -23.88 22.89
CA LEU A 273 -10.26 -23.10 23.77
C LEU A 273 -11.12 -22.24 24.71
N VAL A 274 -11.35 -22.75 25.92
CA VAL A 274 -12.15 -22.09 26.95
C VAL A 274 -11.30 -21.18 27.84
N PRO A 275 -11.90 -20.22 28.59
CA PRO A 275 -11.19 -19.41 29.56
C PRO A 275 -10.32 -20.24 30.51
N GLY A 276 -9.10 -19.78 30.79
CA GLY A 276 -8.07 -20.48 31.54
C GLY A 276 -7.14 -21.37 30.71
N THR A 277 -7.52 -21.77 29.49
CA THR A 277 -6.66 -22.57 28.60
C THR A 277 -5.32 -21.86 28.37
N ARG A 278 -4.20 -22.57 28.54
CA ARG A 278 -2.86 -22.05 28.27
C ARG A 278 -2.57 -22.13 26.80
N VAL A 279 -2.06 -21.02 26.25
CA VAL A 279 -1.70 -20.90 24.81
C VAL A 279 -0.42 -20.07 24.64
N ASP A 280 0.35 -20.32 23.56
CA ASP A 280 1.53 -19.55 23.20
C ASP A 280 1.33 -18.99 21.80
N VAL A 281 1.38 -17.65 21.67
CA VAL A 281 1.23 -16.93 20.40
C VAL A 281 2.59 -16.44 19.95
N ARG A 282 2.99 -16.81 18.72
CA ARG A 282 4.22 -16.31 18.12
C ARG A 282 3.98 -15.89 16.68
N TYR A 283 4.56 -14.77 16.32
CA TYR A 283 4.50 -14.27 14.93
C TYR A 283 5.72 -13.44 14.58
N ARG A 284 6.03 -13.39 13.29
CA ARG A 284 7.05 -12.53 12.69
C ARG A 284 6.69 -12.24 11.25
N LEU A 285 7.18 -11.14 10.71
CA LEU A 285 7.21 -10.89 9.26
C LEU A 285 8.57 -11.33 8.73
N ALA A 286 8.57 -12.35 7.89
CA ALA A 286 9.77 -12.79 7.18
C ALA A 286 9.98 -11.91 5.96
N SER A 287 11.20 -11.40 5.78
CA SER A 287 11.56 -10.55 4.65
C SER A 287 12.31 -11.35 3.59
N THR A 288 12.06 -11.04 2.31
CA THR A 288 12.94 -11.47 1.21
C THR A 288 14.28 -10.74 1.21
N SER A 289 14.37 -9.59 1.89
CA SER A 289 15.64 -8.89 2.10
C SER A 289 16.49 -9.62 3.15
N PRO A 290 17.79 -9.80 2.91
CA PRO A 290 18.70 -10.40 3.91
C PRO A 290 18.90 -9.48 5.13
N VAL A 291 18.67 -8.17 4.99
CA VAL A 291 18.76 -7.19 6.08
C VAL A 291 17.36 -6.88 6.60
N PRO A 292 17.11 -7.00 7.91
CA PRO A 292 15.82 -6.66 8.50
C PRO A 292 15.46 -5.19 8.26
N PHE A 293 14.17 -4.92 8.08
CA PHE A 293 13.66 -3.55 7.98
C PHE A 293 13.60 -2.89 9.36
N ALA A 294 14.14 -1.67 9.47
CA ALA A 294 13.86 -0.77 10.57
C ALA A 294 12.42 -0.24 10.47
N PHE A 295 12.00 0.17 9.26
CA PHE A 295 10.60 0.40 8.93
C PHE A 295 10.29 -0.08 7.52
N ALA A 296 9.04 -0.45 7.27
CA ALA A 296 8.53 -0.74 5.94
C ALA A 296 7.02 -0.46 5.87
N LEU A 297 6.52 -0.19 4.68
CA LEU A 297 5.09 -0.09 4.39
C LEU A 297 4.78 -0.68 3.00
N GLY A 298 3.51 -1.06 2.82
CA GLY A 298 3.03 -1.63 1.55
C GLY A 298 3.15 -0.67 0.39
N ALA A 299 3.57 -1.17 -0.77
CA ALA A 299 3.78 -0.38 -1.97
C ALA A 299 3.69 -1.23 -3.23
N TYR A 300 3.41 -0.61 -4.39
CA TYR A 300 3.37 -1.27 -5.69
C TYR A 300 4.65 -0.99 -6.46
N ARG A 301 5.40 -2.03 -6.78
CA ARG A 301 6.62 -1.87 -7.59
C ARG A 301 6.27 -1.44 -9.00
N VAL A 302 6.99 -0.42 -9.51
CA VAL A 302 6.82 0.11 -10.88
C VAL A 302 8.15 0.18 -11.62
N LEU A 303 9.27 0.17 -10.91
CA LEU A 303 10.64 0.19 -11.46
C LEU A 303 11.49 -0.84 -10.72
N ALA A 304 12.28 -1.63 -11.44
CA ALA A 304 13.27 -2.55 -10.92
C ALA A 304 14.51 -2.55 -11.83
N ASP A 305 15.70 -2.61 -11.25
CA ASP A 305 16.97 -2.64 -11.97
C ASP A 305 17.06 -1.57 -13.07
N HIS A 306 16.70 -0.33 -12.74
CA HIS A 306 16.62 0.84 -13.64
C HIS A 306 15.60 0.69 -14.79
N ARG A 307 14.70 -0.31 -14.76
CA ARG A 307 13.75 -0.58 -15.84
C ARG A 307 12.31 -0.49 -15.34
N PRO A 308 11.42 0.25 -16.02
CA PRO A 308 9.99 0.13 -15.79
C PRO A 308 9.55 -1.33 -15.89
N LEU A 309 8.68 -1.76 -14.98
CA LEU A 309 8.09 -3.09 -15.08
C LEU A 309 7.23 -3.20 -16.35
N PRO A 310 7.16 -4.36 -16.99
CA PRO A 310 6.30 -4.55 -18.15
C PRO A 310 4.83 -4.50 -17.78
N GLY A 311 3.98 -4.06 -18.70
CA GLY A 311 2.51 -4.09 -18.53
C GLY A 311 1.95 -3.07 -17.53
N LEU A 312 2.71 -2.03 -17.16
CA LEU A 312 2.19 -0.95 -16.34
C LEU A 312 1.08 -0.19 -17.07
N ASP A 313 0.05 0.24 -16.34
CA ASP A 313 -1.03 1.05 -16.87
C ASP A 313 -0.47 2.34 -17.50
N SER A 314 -0.75 2.52 -18.80
CA SER A 314 -0.37 3.68 -19.61
C SER A 314 -1.56 4.56 -19.99
N SER A 315 -2.74 4.31 -19.44
CA SER A 315 -4.01 4.95 -19.81
C SER A 315 -4.59 5.82 -18.70
N THR A 316 -4.52 5.36 -17.44
CA THR A 316 -5.16 6.03 -16.31
C THR A 316 -4.23 7.05 -15.66
N ALA A 317 -4.44 8.32 -16.00
CA ALA A 317 -3.73 9.43 -15.36
C ALA A 317 -4.39 9.81 -14.02
N ALA A 318 -3.56 10.01 -12.99
CA ALA A 318 -4.00 10.46 -11.66
C ALA A 318 -2.87 11.19 -10.93
N PRO A 319 -3.18 12.01 -9.91
CA PRO A 319 -2.18 12.44 -8.95
C PRO A 319 -1.48 11.24 -8.34
N ARG A 320 -0.15 11.30 -8.23
CA ARG A 320 0.66 10.15 -7.80
C ARG A 320 1.58 10.52 -6.65
N THR A 321 1.74 9.57 -5.73
CA THR A 321 2.83 9.55 -4.75
C THR A 321 3.71 8.35 -5.06
N ALA A 322 5.02 8.58 -5.12
CA ALA A 322 5.99 7.53 -5.44
C ALA A 322 7.25 7.65 -4.60
N VAL A 323 7.96 6.55 -4.51
CA VAL A 323 9.24 6.48 -3.81
C VAL A 323 10.26 5.82 -4.73
N GLY A 324 11.38 6.49 -4.96
CA GLY A 324 12.51 5.98 -5.73
C GLY A 324 13.72 5.74 -4.85
N ILE A 325 14.47 4.71 -5.17
CA ILE A 325 15.72 4.32 -4.52
C ILE A 325 16.85 4.45 -5.53
N ALA A 326 17.94 5.10 -5.14
CA ALA A 326 19.15 5.26 -5.94
C ALA A 326 20.41 5.11 -5.07
N ASP A 327 21.59 5.11 -5.72
CA ASP A 327 22.90 4.97 -5.07
C ASP A 327 22.92 3.78 -4.10
N HIS A 328 22.46 2.61 -4.57
CA HIS A 328 22.44 1.35 -3.82
C HIS A 328 21.74 1.48 -2.45
N GLY A 329 20.60 2.19 -2.43
CA GLY A 329 19.78 2.40 -1.24
C GLY A 329 20.22 3.56 -0.35
N ARG A 330 21.18 4.37 -0.77
CA ARG A 330 21.69 5.49 0.02
C ARG A 330 21.01 6.81 -0.28
N LEU A 331 20.28 6.84 -1.39
CA LEU A 331 19.49 7.99 -1.82
C LEU A 331 18.03 7.60 -1.91
N LEU A 332 17.18 8.28 -1.16
CA LEU A 332 15.73 8.11 -1.19
C LEU A 332 15.08 9.33 -1.83
N ARG A 333 14.19 9.11 -2.80
CA ARG A 333 13.45 10.14 -3.50
C ARG A 333 11.97 9.96 -3.24
N LEU A 334 11.34 10.97 -2.63
CA LEU A 334 9.89 10.99 -2.40
C LEU A 334 9.27 11.98 -3.38
N ILE A 335 8.27 11.53 -4.12
CA ILE A 335 7.64 12.28 -5.20
C ILE A 335 6.16 12.41 -4.90
N ALA A 336 5.63 13.63 -5.05
CA ALA A 336 4.19 13.89 -5.14
C ALA A 336 3.92 14.75 -6.36
N THR A 337 2.83 14.49 -7.07
CA THR A 337 2.34 15.38 -8.12
C THR A 337 1.28 16.32 -7.56
N ASP A 338 1.00 17.41 -8.26
CA ASP A 338 -0.15 18.25 -7.93
C ASP A 338 -1.47 17.47 -8.06
N GLY A 339 -2.49 17.93 -7.33
CA GLY A 339 -3.86 17.44 -7.44
C GLY A 339 -4.45 17.73 -8.84
N ARG A 340 -5.62 17.16 -9.08
CA ARG A 340 -6.31 17.38 -10.34
C ARG A 340 -6.84 18.82 -10.44
N GLU A 341 -6.41 19.53 -11.46
CA GLU A 341 -7.03 20.79 -11.88
C GLU A 341 -8.25 20.51 -12.77
N SER A 342 -8.24 19.36 -13.50
CA SER A 342 -9.35 18.87 -14.32
C SER A 342 -9.38 17.34 -14.34
N ALA A 343 -10.50 16.75 -14.78
CA ALA A 343 -10.61 15.30 -14.95
C ALA A 343 -9.52 14.77 -15.90
N GLY A 344 -8.80 13.74 -15.50
CA GLY A 344 -7.76 13.08 -16.30
C GLY A 344 -6.36 13.65 -16.18
N THR A 345 -6.12 14.72 -15.41
CA THR A 345 -4.76 15.21 -15.17
C THR A 345 -3.98 14.32 -14.20
N GLY A 346 -2.67 14.25 -14.35
CA GLY A 346 -1.77 13.43 -13.53
C GLY A 346 -0.83 12.59 -14.38
N LEU A 347 -0.26 11.55 -13.78
CA LEU A 347 0.61 10.59 -14.44
C LEU A 347 -0.02 9.20 -14.50
N THR A 348 0.18 8.50 -15.62
CA THR A 348 -0.01 7.05 -15.70
C THR A 348 1.09 6.32 -14.90
N LEU A 349 0.92 5.02 -14.60
CA LEU A 349 1.98 4.26 -13.93
C LEU A 349 3.23 4.10 -14.82
N ALA A 350 3.05 3.99 -16.13
CA ALA A 350 4.16 3.92 -17.08
C ALA A 350 4.97 5.23 -17.11
N GLU A 351 4.30 6.39 -17.12
CA GLU A 351 4.98 7.70 -17.02
C GLU A 351 5.68 7.90 -15.68
N LEU A 352 5.07 7.47 -14.59
CA LEU A 352 5.66 7.51 -13.24
C LEU A 352 6.95 6.69 -13.18
N ALA A 353 6.95 5.48 -13.73
CA ALA A 353 8.13 4.64 -13.81
C ALA A 353 9.22 5.26 -14.69
N GLY A 354 8.83 5.87 -15.81
CA GLY A 354 9.72 6.65 -16.69
C GLY A 354 10.35 7.83 -15.97
N LEU A 355 9.59 8.56 -15.16
CA LEU A 355 10.07 9.66 -14.33
C LEU A 355 11.09 9.16 -13.29
N LEU A 356 10.78 8.10 -12.54
CA LEU A 356 11.70 7.52 -11.55
C LEU A 356 13.03 7.10 -12.21
N ARG A 357 12.97 6.46 -13.38
CA ARG A 357 14.15 6.11 -14.17
C ARG A 357 14.96 7.36 -14.59
N SER A 358 14.30 8.39 -15.09
CA SER A 358 14.97 9.64 -15.53
C SER A 358 15.63 10.39 -14.37
N LEU A 359 15.13 10.20 -13.15
CA LEU A 359 15.73 10.67 -11.93
C LEU A 359 16.89 9.77 -11.42
N GLY A 360 17.26 8.71 -12.16
CA GLY A 360 18.37 7.81 -11.82
C GLY A 360 18.03 6.82 -10.71
N CYS A 361 16.75 6.49 -10.49
CA CYS A 361 16.38 5.45 -9.54
C CYS A 361 16.67 4.05 -10.10
N GLU A 362 17.14 3.16 -9.25
CA GLU A 362 17.36 1.74 -9.50
C GLU A 362 16.08 0.95 -9.27
N GLU A 363 15.40 1.28 -8.18
CA GLU A 363 14.12 0.72 -7.74
C GLU A 363 13.10 1.84 -7.57
N GLY A 364 11.83 1.52 -7.76
CA GLY A 364 10.78 2.49 -7.57
C GLY A 364 9.43 1.86 -7.31
N VAL A 365 8.66 2.51 -6.46
CA VAL A 365 7.32 2.07 -6.08
C VAL A 365 6.31 3.20 -6.20
N HIS A 366 5.06 2.82 -6.42
CA HIS A 366 3.88 3.66 -6.29
C HIS A 366 3.16 3.33 -4.98
N VAL A 367 2.75 4.34 -4.26
CA VAL A 367 1.90 4.25 -3.07
C VAL A 367 0.56 4.92 -3.34
N ASP A 368 -0.32 5.08 -2.35
CA ASP A 368 -1.65 5.65 -2.58
C ASP A 368 -1.57 7.03 -3.22
N GLY A 369 -2.39 7.23 -4.23
CA GLY A 369 -2.44 8.44 -5.04
C GLY A 369 -3.77 9.19 -4.96
N GLY A 370 -4.10 9.91 -6.02
CA GLY A 370 -5.34 10.68 -6.09
C GLY A 370 -5.43 11.68 -4.93
N ALA A 371 -6.57 11.72 -4.26
CA ALA A 371 -6.81 12.64 -3.15
C ALA A 371 -5.96 12.37 -1.89
N SER A 372 -5.23 11.24 -1.84
CA SER A 372 -4.27 10.96 -0.76
C SER A 372 -2.91 11.61 -1.00
N THR A 373 -2.59 11.98 -2.25
CA THR A 373 -1.29 12.57 -2.62
C THR A 373 -1.01 13.83 -1.81
N THR A 374 -0.07 13.72 -0.88
CA THR A 374 0.30 14.83 0.02
C THR A 374 1.80 14.76 0.31
N LEU A 375 2.49 15.87 0.06
CA LEU A 375 3.89 16.07 0.45
C LEU A 375 3.98 17.30 1.34
N VAL A 376 4.63 17.16 2.49
CA VAL A 376 4.83 18.23 3.43
C VAL A 376 6.32 18.43 3.73
N THR A 377 6.68 19.66 4.04
CA THR A 377 7.98 20.02 4.62
C THR A 377 7.76 20.85 5.86
N ARG A 378 8.67 20.77 6.83
CA ARG A 378 8.63 21.60 8.01
C ARG A 378 9.16 23.01 7.67
N ASP A 379 8.37 24.02 7.97
CA ASP A 379 8.80 25.39 7.90
C ASP A 379 9.85 25.66 9.01
N PRO A 380 11.01 26.22 8.67
CA PRO A 380 12.09 26.43 9.65
C PRO A 380 11.76 27.47 10.72
N ALA A 381 10.94 28.48 10.41
CA ALA A 381 10.60 29.56 11.31
C ALA A 381 9.47 29.17 12.27
N THR A 382 8.40 28.60 11.74
CA THR A 382 7.19 28.26 12.52
C THR A 382 7.22 26.84 13.10
N ARG A 383 8.08 25.97 12.56
CA ARG A 383 8.16 24.52 12.88
C ARG A 383 6.92 23.72 12.46
N HIS A 384 5.94 24.34 11.84
CA HIS A 384 4.74 23.68 11.31
C HIS A 384 5.02 22.96 9.99
N ALA A 385 4.23 21.92 9.71
CA ALA A 385 4.26 21.22 8.44
C ALA A 385 3.47 22.00 7.38
N VAL A 386 4.14 22.36 6.29
CA VAL A 386 3.58 23.07 5.15
C VAL A 386 3.36 22.08 4.01
N VAL A 387 2.15 22.03 3.47
CA VAL A 387 1.84 21.23 2.27
C VAL A 387 2.47 21.89 1.06
N ARG A 388 3.17 21.12 0.24
CA ARG A 388 3.94 21.63 -0.90
C ARG A 388 3.25 21.41 -2.25
N ASN A 389 2.45 20.36 -2.39
CA ASN A 389 1.70 20.07 -3.61
C ASN A 389 0.27 20.64 -3.52
N ALA A 390 -0.32 20.99 -4.68
CA ALA A 390 -1.74 21.26 -4.76
C ALA A 390 -2.52 20.00 -4.41
N LEU A 391 -3.45 20.11 -3.47
CA LEU A 391 -4.25 18.99 -3.00
C LEU A 391 -5.45 18.75 -3.91
N ASP A 392 -5.75 17.49 -4.20
CA ASP A 392 -7.01 17.12 -4.83
C ASP A 392 -8.17 17.54 -3.91
N GLN A 393 -9.16 18.28 -4.43
CA GLN A 393 -10.28 18.87 -3.68
C GLN A 393 -9.86 19.90 -2.57
N GLY A 394 -8.65 20.44 -2.63
CA GLY A 394 -8.18 21.53 -1.75
C GLY A 394 -7.96 21.14 -0.29
N ARG A 395 -8.03 19.87 0.09
CA ARG A 395 -7.86 19.40 1.47
C ARG A 395 -7.04 18.12 1.56
N GLN A 396 -6.31 17.96 2.67
CA GLN A 396 -5.60 16.71 2.96
C GLN A 396 -6.61 15.60 3.32
N ARG A 397 -6.47 14.46 2.64
CA ARG A 397 -7.13 13.24 3.09
C ARG A 397 -6.42 12.70 4.33
N ARG A 398 -7.18 12.22 5.32
CA ARG A 398 -6.62 11.47 6.43
C ARG A 398 -6.20 10.08 5.93
N VAL A 399 -4.92 9.73 6.16
CA VAL A 399 -4.29 8.48 5.69
C VAL A 399 -3.75 7.67 6.86
N PRO A 400 -3.58 6.33 6.71
CA PRO A 400 -3.15 5.46 7.82
C PRO A 400 -1.64 5.50 8.07
N ASN A 401 -0.84 5.84 7.08
CA ASN A 401 0.61 5.90 7.21
C ASN A 401 1.25 6.73 6.09
N GLY A 402 2.57 6.83 6.16
CA GLY A 402 3.40 7.49 5.16
C GLY A 402 4.88 7.25 5.43
N ILE A 403 5.71 8.02 4.73
CA ILE A 403 7.17 8.03 4.94
C ILE A 403 7.56 9.40 5.47
N ALA A 404 8.19 9.40 6.63
CA ALA A 404 8.78 10.58 7.25
C ALA A 404 10.29 10.64 6.99
N LEU A 405 10.82 11.84 6.75
CA LEU A 405 12.24 12.15 6.71
C LEU A 405 12.59 13.01 7.94
N PHE A 406 13.63 12.60 8.64
CA PHE A 406 14.17 13.31 9.79
C PHE A 406 15.57 13.80 9.44
N GLY A 407 15.86 15.02 9.79
CA GLY A 407 17.18 15.65 9.67
C GLY A 407 17.77 15.98 11.03
N PRO A 408 19.05 16.35 11.09
CA PRO A 408 19.68 16.87 12.30
C PRO A 408 19.10 18.21 12.73
#